data_fa4f44754dace286e41fcecfe589c1f4
#
_entry.id   fa4f44754dace286e41fcecfe589c1f4
#
_cell.length_a   1.000
_cell.length_b   1.000
_cell.length_c   1.000
_cell.angle_alpha   90.00
_cell.angle_beta   90.00
_cell.angle_gamma   90.00
#
_symmetry.space_group_name_H-M   'P 1'
#
loop_
_entity.id
_entity.type
_entity.pdbx_description
1 polymer ?
#
loop_
_entity_poly.entity_id
_entity_poly.type
_entity_poly.pdbx_seq_one_letter_code
_entity_poly.pdbx_strand_id
1 'polypeptide(L)'
;FNLSNEVEKLICYTLQKGQKILDPSDIEQVCCGRSIDGAFDFTDALLHGQSERACRLLAGMKEKREKPENILGGVVDTLSGMYTVKLLTAQGLSKEEIASKTGMHSFRVKKFFDATVGKSAQRLAKALELCLSADLQIKSSSLDSYTVLDRLVLRLCRV
;
A
#
# COMPACT_ATOMS: atom_id res chain seq x y z
N PHE A 1 16.08 -6.38 -8.24
CA PHE A 1 16.51 -5.23 -7.42
C PHE A 1 17.85 -4.76 -7.98
N ASN A 2 17.90 -3.56 -8.53
CA ASN A 2 19.15 -2.98 -9.01
C ASN A 2 19.70 -2.04 -7.92
N LEU A 3 20.54 -2.57 -7.03
CA LEU A 3 21.11 -1.85 -5.90
C LEU A 3 21.83 -0.55 -6.33
N SER A 4 22.49 -0.55 -7.50
CA SER A 4 23.15 0.64 -8.04
C SER A 4 22.16 1.80 -8.27
N ASN A 5 20.99 1.54 -8.84
CA ASN A 5 19.98 2.58 -9.09
C ASN A 5 19.42 3.16 -7.79
N GLU A 6 19.28 2.33 -6.74
CA GLU A 6 18.80 2.80 -5.44
C GLU A 6 19.85 3.69 -4.74
N VAL A 7 21.13 3.31 -4.85
CA VAL A 7 22.25 4.11 -4.33
C VAL A 7 22.36 5.46 -5.08
N GLU A 8 22.23 5.46 -6.41
CA GLU A 8 22.23 6.71 -7.20
C GLU A 8 21.09 7.66 -6.80
N LYS A 9 19.89 7.14 -6.56
CA LYS A 9 18.75 7.94 -6.07
C LYS A 9 19.05 8.58 -4.71
N LEU A 10 19.66 7.82 -3.80
CA LEU A 10 20.07 8.32 -2.48
C LEU A 10 21.11 9.42 -2.60
N ILE A 11 22.11 9.27 -3.47
CA ILE A 11 23.11 10.29 -3.74
C ILE A 11 22.47 11.56 -4.28
N CYS A 12 21.58 11.46 -5.27
CA CYS A 12 20.85 12.60 -5.81
C CYS A 12 20.00 13.31 -4.74
N TYR A 13 19.35 12.55 -3.89
CA TYR A 13 18.53 13.08 -2.80
C TYR A 13 19.36 13.86 -1.76
N THR A 14 20.50 13.32 -1.35
CA THR A 14 21.43 14.00 -0.42
C THR A 14 21.99 15.28 -1.00
N LEU A 15 22.32 15.28 -2.29
CA LEU A 15 22.79 16.48 -3.00
C LEU A 15 21.72 17.56 -3.03
N GLN A 16 20.45 17.22 -3.26
CA GLN A 16 19.34 18.16 -3.24
C GLN A 16 19.06 18.76 -1.85
N LYS A 17 19.20 17.95 -0.79
CA LYS A 17 19.01 18.41 0.59
C LYS A 17 20.22 19.15 1.17
N GLY A 18 21.38 19.13 0.51
CA GLY A 18 22.63 19.70 1.04
C GLY A 18 23.15 18.99 2.29
N GLN A 19 22.72 17.77 2.53
CA GLN A 19 23.13 16.93 3.68
C GLN A 19 24.28 16.01 3.28
N LYS A 20 25.25 15.83 4.20
CA LYS A 20 26.39 14.90 3.99
C LYS A 20 26.17 13.51 4.58
N ILE A 21 25.11 13.30 5.35
CA ILE A 21 24.82 12.07 6.08
C ILE A 21 23.35 11.70 5.79
N LEU A 22 23.13 10.44 5.39
CA LEU A 22 21.82 9.85 5.22
C LEU A 22 21.28 9.39 6.58
N ASP A 23 20.08 9.82 6.92
CA ASP A 23 19.30 9.25 8.01
C ASP A 23 18.59 7.97 7.50
N PRO A 24 18.36 6.95 8.32
CA PRO A 24 17.53 5.80 7.97
C PRO A 24 16.16 6.18 7.40
N SER A 25 15.56 7.28 7.86
CA SER A 25 14.31 7.83 7.32
C SER A 25 14.44 8.31 5.86
N ASP A 26 15.60 8.81 5.45
CA ASP A 26 15.84 9.24 4.06
C ASP A 26 15.94 8.02 3.13
N ILE A 27 16.56 6.92 3.60
CA ILE A 27 16.64 5.66 2.85
C ILE A 27 15.25 5.09 2.61
N GLU A 28 14.39 5.08 3.63
CA GLU A 28 13.01 4.62 3.49
C GLU A 28 12.21 5.51 2.55
N GLN A 29 12.37 6.82 2.62
CA GLN A 29 11.67 7.76 1.76
C GLN A 29 12.08 7.65 0.29
N VAL A 30 13.34 7.38 0.01
CA VAL A 30 13.87 7.34 -1.37
C VAL A 30 13.79 5.93 -1.97
N CYS A 31 14.14 4.90 -1.22
CA CYS A 31 14.23 3.52 -1.74
C CYS A 31 12.93 2.73 -1.58
N CYS A 32 12.18 2.95 -0.49
CA CYS A 32 10.93 2.24 -0.22
C CYS A 32 9.68 3.04 -0.60
N GLY A 33 9.80 4.38 -0.70
CA GLY A 33 8.66 5.28 -0.83
C GLY A 33 7.86 5.10 -2.11
N ARG A 34 8.50 4.83 -3.25
CA ARG A 34 7.79 4.84 -4.55
C ARG A 34 6.86 3.64 -4.78
N SER A 35 7.21 2.44 -4.32
CA SER A 35 6.31 1.29 -4.47
C SER A 35 5.28 1.22 -3.32
N ILE A 36 5.70 1.56 -2.10
CA ILE A 36 4.81 1.62 -0.94
C ILE A 36 3.82 2.78 -1.08
N ASP A 37 4.28 3.96 -1.51
CA ASP A 37 3.40 5.12 -1.73
C ASP A 37 2.40 4.86 -2.87
N GLY A 38 2.82 4.25 -3.97
CA GLY A 38 1.91 3.92 -5.07
C GLY A 38 0.82 2.92 -4.67
N ALA A 39 1.19 1.85 -3.96
CA ALA A 39 0.23 0.88 -3.44
C ALA A 39 -0.67 1.50 -2.34
N PHE A 40 -0.10 2.36 -1.49
CA PHE A 40 -0.86 3.07 -0.47
C PHE A 40 -1.86 4.03 -1.11
N ASP A 41 -1.43 4.88 -2.05
CA ASP A 41 -2.29 5.84 -2.73
C ASP A 41 -3.42 5.16 -3.50
N PHE A 42 -3.13 4.02 -4.11
CA PHE A 42 -4.12 3.20 -4.79
C PHE A 42 -5.12 2.62 -3.78
N THR A 43 -4.64 2.00 -2.69
CA THR A 43 -5.50 1.43 -1.65
C THR A 43 -6.33 2.50 -0.94
N ASP A 44 -5.74 3.68 -0.70
CA ASP A 44 -6.43 4.81 -0.10
C ASP A 44 -7.57 5.30 -0.99
N ALA A 45 -7.33 5.44 -2.30
CA ALA A 45 -8.37 5.80 -3.27
C ALA A 45 -9.51 4.75 -3.29
N LEU A 46 -9.19 3.46 -3.20
CA LEU A 46 -10.17 2.38 -3.12
C LEU A 46 -11.04 2.49 -1.86
N LEU A 47 -10.43 2.67 -0.69
CA LEU A 47 -11.12 2.77 0.58
C LEU A 47 -11.93 4.06 0.77
N HIS A 48 -11.64 5.10 -0.01
CA HIS A 48 -12.42 6.35 -0.02
C HIS A 48 -13.49 6.37 -1.13
N GLY A 49 -13.67 5.27 -1.88
CA GLY A 49 -14.65 5.20 -2.96
C GLY A 49 -14.31 6.11 -4.15
N GLN A 50 -13.05 6.56 -4.26
CA GLN A 50 -12.58 7.43 -5.33
C GLN A 50 -12.30 6.62 -6.60
N SER A 51 -13.35 6.05 -7.20
CA SER A 51 -13.23 5.10 -8.32
C SER A 51 -12.45 5.66 -9.51
N GLU A 52 -12.67 6.92 -9.86
CA GLU A 52 -11.96 7.57 -10.97
C GLU A 52 -10.44 7.69 -10.70
N ARG A 53 -10.05 8.08 -9.47
CA ARG A 53 -8.65 8.15 -9.05
C ARG A 53 -8.03 6.75 -9.03
N ALA A 54 -8.74 5.76 -8.49
CA ALA A 54 -8.28 4.37 -8.46
C ALA A 54 -8.07 3.81 -9.88
N CYS A 55 -9.01 4.05 -10.80
CA CYS A 55 -8.86 3.62 -12.20
C CYS A 55 -7.67 4.29 -12.89
N ARG A 56 -7.43 5.59 -12.67
CA ARG A 56 -6.25 6.28 -13.22
C ARG A 56 -4.93 5.71 -12.68
N LEU A 57 -4.87 5.42 -11.38
CA LEU A 57 -3.69 4.82 -10.77
C LEU A 57 -3.43 3.41 -11.33
N LEU A 58 -4.48 2.59 -11.45
CA LEU A 58 -4.37 1.25 -12.05
C LEU A 58 -3.93 1.32 -13.52
N ALA A 59 -4.47 2.26 -14.30
CA ALA A 59 -4.05 2.47 -15.69
C ALA A 59 -2.55 2.81 -15.78
N GLY A 60 -2.05 3.70 -14.92
CA GLY A 60 -0.63 4.03 -14.86
C GLY A 60 0.27 2.84 -14.47
N MET A 61 -0.22 1.92 -13.60
CA MET A 61 0.48 0.67 -13.28
C MET A 61 0.49 -0.29 -14.47
N LYS A 62 -0.62 -0.37 -15.23
CA LYS A 62 -0.71 -1.15 -16.47
C LYS A 62 0.26 -0.65 -17.54
N GLU A 63 0.35 0.67 -17.74
CA GLU A 63 1.30 1.29 -18.68
C GLU A 63 2.75 0.97 -18.33
N LYS A 64 3.08 0.91 -17.04
CA LYS A 64 4.40 0.48 -16.53
C LYS A 64 4.62 -1.02 -16.61
N ARG A 65 3.63 -1.79 -17.09
CA ARG A 65 3.66 -3.26 -17.16
C ARG A 65 3.90 -3.94 -15.81
N GLU A 66 3.40 -3.33 -14.73
CA GLU A 66 3.45 -3.96 -13.40
C GLU A 66 2.57 -5.21 -13.39
N LYS A 67 3.11 -6.33 -12.94
CA LYS A 67 2.37 -7.60 -12.90
C LYS A 67 1.13 -7.48 -12.01
N PRO A 68 -0.03 -7.98 -12.45
CA PRO A 68 -1.28 -7.93 -11.68
C PRO A 68 -1.14 -8.50 -10.27
N GLU A 69 -0.36 -9.57 -10.10
CA GLU A 69 -0.10 -10.21 -8.81
C GLU A 69 0.66 -9.27 -7.87
N ASN A 70 1.60 -8.46 -8.39
CA ASN A 70 2.35 -7.49 -7.59
C ASN A 70 1.45 -6.32 -7.17
N ILE A 71 0.58 -5.85 -8.07
CA ILE A 71 -0.39 -4.79 -7.76
C ILE A 71 -1.33 -5.27 -6.65
N LEU A 72 -1.90 -6.46 -6.81
CA LEU A 72 -2.78 -7.05 -5.81
C LEU A 72 -2.04 -7.28 -4.48
N GLY A 73 -0.81 -7.80 -4.53
CA GLY A 73 0.04 -8.01 -3.35
C GLY A 73 0.27 -6.70 -2.57
N GLY A 74 0.56 -5.60 -3.26
CA GLY A 74 0.71 -4.28 -2.65
C GLY A 74 -0.56 -3.77 -1.96
N VAL A 75 -1.73 -4.02 -2.55
CA VAL A 75 -3.04 -3.69 -1.95
C VAL A 75 -3.27 -4.53 -0.69
N VAL A 76 -3.04 -5.85 -0.76
CA VAL A 76 -3.21 -6.77 0.37
C VAL A 76 -2.28 -6.39 1.53
N ASP A 77 -1.03 -6.07 1.24
CA ASP A 77 -0.02 -5.69 2.24
C ASP A 77 -0.43 -4.39 2.97
N THR A 78 -0.92 -3.41 2.20
CA THR A 78 -1.42 -2.15 2.74
C THR A 78 -2.67 -2.35 3.60
N LEU A 79 -3.66 -3.09 3.11
CA LEU A 79 -4.89 -3.39 3.85
C LEU A 79 -4.62 -4.19 5.11
N SER A 80 -3.73 -5.18 5.06
CA SER A 80 -3.35 -6.00 6.22
C SER A 80 -2.66 -5.16 7.29
N GLY A 81 -1.76 -4.26 6.88
CA GLY A 81 -1.13 -3.31 7.80
C GLY A 81 -2.15 -2.36 8.44
N MET A 82 -3.05 -1.79 7.66
CA MET A 82 -4.14 -0.94 8.15
C MET A 82 -5.05 -1.70 9.13
N TYR A 83 -5.43 -2.93 8.80
CA TYR A 83 -6.27 -3.78 9.63
C TYR A 83 -5.59 -4.10 10.97
N THR A 84 -4.31 -4.47 10.93
CA THR A 84 -3.50 -4.75 12.12
C THR A 84 -3.41 -3.52 13.03
N VAL A 85 -3.07 -2.36 12.48
CA VAL A 85 -3.01 -1.10 13.25
C VAL A 85 -4.38 -0.77 13.86
N LYS A 86 -5.47 -0.94 13.09
CA LYS A 86 -6.84 -0.70 13.58
C LYS A 86 -7.22 -1.59 14.77
N LEU A 87 -6.89 -2.88 14.70
CA LEU A 87 -7.17 -3.82 15.78
C LEU A 87 -6.35 -3.51 17.04
N LEU A 88 -5.05 -3.24 16.89
CA LEU A 88 -4.18 -2.95 18.02
C LEU A 88 -4.54 -1.60 18.69
N THR A 89 -4.94 -0.61 17.89
CA THR A 89 -5.47 0.66 18.43
C THR A 89 -6.77 0.43 19.21
N ALA A 90 -7.65 -0.45 18.74
CA ALA A 90 -8.88 -0.80 19.46
C ALA A 90 -8.61 -1.53 20.80
N GLN A 91 -7.43 -2.15 20.94
CA GLN A 91 -6.94 -2.75 22.18
C GLN A 91 -6.27 -1.73 23.13
N GLY A 92 -6.20 -0.43 22.73
CA GLY A 92 -5.65 0.64 23.54
C GLY A 92 -4.14 0.84 23.40
N LEU A 93 -3.47 0.18 22.42
CA LEU A 93 -2.03 0.36 22.22
C LEU A 93 -1.72 1.73 21.57
N SER A 94 -0.65 2.37 22.04
CA SER A 94 -0.07 3.56 21.42
C SER A 94 0.59 3.24 20.07
N LYS A 95 0.87 4.27 19.26
CA LYS A 95 1.55 4.09 17.97
C LYS A 95 2.97 3.50 18.13
N GLU A 96 3.65 3.86 19.19
CA GLU A 96 5.00 3.39 19.57
C GLU A 96 4.97 1.89 19.94
N GLU A 97 3.99 1.48 20.74
CA GLU A 97 3.79 0.08 21.12
C GLU A 97 3.40 -0.77 19.90
N ILE A 98 2.56 -0.24 19.00
CA ILE A 98 2.20 -0.90 17.75
C ILE A 98 3.44 -1.08 16.87
N ALA A 99 4.27 -0.05 16.71
CA ALA A 99 5.51 -0.13 15.93
C ALA A 99 6.45 -1.20 16.50
N SER A 100 6.68 -1.19 17.82
CA SER A 100 7.51 -2.19 18.50
C SER A 100 6.97 -3.62 18.35
N LYS A 101 5.65 -3.81 18.53
CA LYS A 101 5.01 -5.13 18.49
C LYS A 101 4.94 -5.73 17.10
N THR A 102 4.79 -4.89 16.06
CA THR A 102 4.62 -5.34 14.68
C THR A 102 5.93 -5.33 13.89
N GLY A 103 6.97 -4.67 14.39
CA GLY A 103 8.20 -4.40 13.64
C GLY A 103 8.03 -3.39 12.50
N MET A 104 6.87 -2.74 12.42
CA MET A 104 6.64 -1.70 11.42
C MET A 104 7.34 -0.41 11.82
N HIS A 105 7.91 0.29 10.84
CA HIS A 105 8.46 1.61 11.09
C HIS A 105 7.38 2.58 11.60
N SER A 106 7.73 3.46 12.53
CA SER A 106 6.81 4.42 13.18
C SER A 106 6.05 5.29 12.19
N PHE A 107 6.70 5.72 11.11
CA PHE A 107 6.08 6.48 10.03
C PHE A 107 4.96 5.69 9.33
N ARG A 108 5.18 4.39 9.05
CA ARG A 108 4.18 3.51 8.42
C ARG A 108 2.99 3.28 9.35
N VAL A 109 3.24 3.08 10.65
CA VAL A 109 2.18 2.97 11.67
C VAL A 109 1.34 4.23 11.71
N LYS A 110 1.99 5.42 11.75
CA LYS A 110 1.28 6.71 11.72
C LYS A 110 0.42 6.85 10.46
N LYS A 111 0.97 6.55 9.28
CA LYS A 111 0.26 6.63 8.00
C LYS A 111 -0.97 5.72 7.97
N PHE A 112 -0.84 4.48 8.45
CA PHE A 112 -1.96 3.53 8.55
C PHE A 112 -2.99 3.95 9.61
N PHE A 113 -2.54 4.44 10.75
CA PHE A 113 -3.42 4.96 11.78
C PHE A 113 -4.31 6.09 11.23
N ASP A 114 -3.70 7.09 10.61
CA ASP A 114 -4.41 8.25 10.05
C ASP A 114 -5.38 7.83 8.94
N ALA A 115 -4.99 6.90 8.06
CA ALA A 115 -5.83 6.36 6.99
C ALA A 115 -7.01 5.51 7.49
N THR A 116 -6.94 4.96 8.70
CA THR A 116 -8.02 4.13 9.28
C THR A 116 -9.00 4.91 10.16
N VAL A 117 -8.79 6.22 10.34
CA VAL A 117 -9.75 7.08 11.04
C VAL A 117 -11.11 7.01 10.33
N GLY A 118 -12.17 6.81 11.10
CA GLY A 118 -13.54 6.67 10.59
C GLY A 118 -13.86 5.35 9.86
N LYS A 119 -12.90 4.46 9.68
CA LYS A 119 -13.14 3.14 9.07
C LYS A 119 -13.28 2.05 10.13
N SER A 120 -14.24 1.14 9.95
CA SER A 120 -14.41 -0.01 10.85
C SER A 120 -13.45 -1.16 10.51
N ALA A 121 -13.13 -1.99 11.50
CA ALA A 121 -12.35 -3.20 11.27
C ALA A 121 -13.07 -4.18 10.31
N GLN A 122 -14.40 -4.25 10.39
CA GLN A 122 -15.23 -5.07 9.50
C GLN A 122 -15.10 -4.63 8.03
N ARG A 123 -15.04 -3.32 7.78
CA ARG A 123 -14.83 -2.77 6.44
C ARG A 123 -13.49 -3.20 5.86
N LEU A 124 -12.42 -3.13 6.66
CA LEU A 124 -11.09 -3.55 6.23
C LEU A 124 -11.01 -5.07 6.03
N ALA A 125 -11.65 -5.86 6.91
CA ALA A 125 -11.76 -7.31 6.73
C ALA A 125 -12.49 -7.67 5.43
N LYS A 126 -13.61 -6.98 5.14
CA LYS A 126 -14.35 -7.18 3.89
C LYS A 126 -13.53 -6.84 2.65
N ALA A 127 -12.73 -5.78 2.72
CA ALA A 127 -11.81 -5.44 1.64
C ALA A 127 -10.77 -6.55 1.40
N LEU A 128 -10.21 -7.13 2.46
CA LEU A 128 -9.28 -8.27 2.36
C LEU A 128 -9.94 -9.52 1.77
N GLU A 129 -11.20 -9.82 2.12
CA GLU A 129 -11.95 -10.94 1.51
C GLU A 129 -12.14 -10.73 -0.01
N LEU A 130 -12.40 -9.50 -0.45
CA LEU A 130 -12.49 -9.18 -1.87
C LEU A 130 -11.15 -9.38 -2.59
N CYS A 131 -10.04 -9.01 -1.95
CA CYS A 131 -8.70 -9.25 -2.49
C CYS A 131 -8.39 -10.75 -2.59
N LEU A 132 -8.75 -11.54 -1.58
CA LEU A 132 -8.61 -13.01 -1.62
C LEU A 132 -9.40 -13.61 -2.79
N SER A 133 -10.64 -13.16 -2.99
CA SER A 133 -11.45 -13.60 -4.12
C SER A 133 -10.81 -13.24 -5.48
N ALA A 134 -10.19 -12.07 -5.59
CA ALA A 134 -9.47 -11.66 -6.79
C ALA A 134 -8.20 -12.49 -7.02
N ASP A 135 -7.43 -12.79 -5.97
CA ASP A 135 -6.24 -13.64 -6.05
C ASP A 135 -6.58 -15.04 -6.57
N LEU A 136 -7.65 -15.64 -6.03
CA LEU A 136 -8.15 -16.93 -6.52
C LEU A 136 -8.56 -16.86 -7.99
N GLN A 137 -9.21 -15.78 -8.43
CA GLN A 137 -9.61 -15.62 -9.83
C GLN A 137 -8.40 -15.46 -10.76
N ILE A 138 -7.38 -14.69 -10.37
CA ILE A 138 -6.14 -14.51 -11.13
C ILE A 138 -5.44 -15.87 -11.33
N LYS A 139 -5.44 -16.73 -10.29
CA LYS A 139 -4.73 -18.02 -10.30
C LYS A 139 -5.50 -19.16 -10.96
N SER A 140 -6.83 -19.13 -10.93
CA SER A 140 -7.66 -20.28 -11.30
C SER A 140 -8.61 -20.05 -12.48
N SER A 141 -8.76 -18.82 -12.96
CA SER A 141 -9.66 -18.55 -14.09
C SER A 141 -8.92 -18.24 -15.38
N SER A 142 -9.62 -18.38 -16.52
CA SER A 142 -9.13 -17.98 -17.84
C SER A 142 -9.31 -16.48 -18.12
N LEU A 143 -9.78 -15.71 -17.14
CA LEU A 143 -9.96 -14.27 -17.29
C LEU A 143 -8.61 -13.56 -17.31
N ASP A 144 -8.52 -12.51 -18.11
CA ASP A 144 -7.37 -11.63 -18.06
C ASP A 144 -7.21 -11.03 -16.65
N SER A 145 -6.00 -11.15 -16.09
CA SER A 145 -5.71 -10.76 -14.72
C SER A 145 -5.95 -9.26 -14.45
N TYR A 146 -5.74 -8.39 -15.46
CA TYR A 146 -6.07 -6.97 -15.32
C TYR A 146 -7.59 -6.72 -15.29
N THR A 147 -8.37 -7.51 -16.03
CA THR A 147 -9.83 -7.47 -15.94
C THR A 147 -10.32 -7.84 -14.54
N VAL A 148 -9.66 -8.79 -13.87
CA VAL A 148 -9.96 -9.13 -12.47
C VAL A 148 -9.68 -7.93 -11.55
N LEU A 149 -8.55 -7.22 -11.75
CA LEU A 149 -8.22 -6.01 -11.00
C LEU A 149 -9.22 -4.88 -11.23
N ASP A 150 -9.66 -4.65 -12.47
CA ASP A 150 -10.69 -3.64 -12.78
C ASP A 150 -12.00 -3.92 -12.01
N ARG A 151 -12.43 -5.20 -11.98
CA ARG A 151 -13.60 -5.61 -11.18
C ARG A 151 -13.37 -5.43 -9.68
N LEU A 152 -12.17 -5.71 -9.18
CA LEU A 152 -11.80 -5.50 -7.79
C LEU A 152 -11.91 -4.02 -7.40
N VAL A 153 -11.42 -3.10 -8.25
CA VAL A 153 -11.55 -1.65 -8.04
C VAL A 153 -13.01 -1.25 -7.81
N LEU A 154 -13.89 -1.68 -8.71
CA LEU A 154 -15.32 -1.36 -8.62
C LEU A 154 -15.99 -1.91 -7.36
N ARG A 155 -15.55 -3.09 -6.89
CA ARG A 155 -16.08 -3.72 -5.67
C ARG A 155 -15.55 -3.05 -4.41
N LEU A 156 -14.25 -2.75 -4.35
CA LEU A 156 -13.63 -2.10 -3.20
C LEU A 156 -14.14 -0.67 -2.98
N CYS A 157 -14.36 0.08 -4.05
CA CYS A 157 -14.90 1.43 -3.95
C CYS A 157 -16.33 1.48 -3.39
N ARG A 158 -17.04 0.35 -3.32
CA ARG A 158 -18.41 0.25 -2.77
C ARG A 158 -18.45 -0.29 -1.34
N VAL A 159 -17.33 -0.74 -0.82
CA VAL A 159 -17.20 -1.20 0.56
C VAL A 159 -17.01 -0.01 1.49
#